data_da68960c42068f36139f8277455fe41a
#
_entry.id   da68960c42068f36139f8277455fe41a
#
_cell.length_a   1.000
_cell.length_b   1.000
_cell.length_c   1.000
_cell.angle_alpha   90.00
_cell.angle_beta   90.00
_cell.angle_gamma   90.00
#
_symmetry.space_group_name_H-M   'P 1'
#
loop_
_entity.id
_entity.type
_entity.pdbx_description
1 polymer ?
#
loop_
_entity_poly.entity_id
_entity_poly.type
_entity_poly.pdbx_seq_one_letter_code
_entity_poly.pdbx_strand_id
1 'polypeptide(L)'
;NGNALVISNTTGNQIIMGGASDLLGITAATYEGMYTLENIDGSAVKIELGNLANGYVQETDATAVHMNLFGLNEASEGRTKGFAVSTTTLALTDDIKINGVQVGATTLATAQAKANAINAISDQTGVTAQATTIMDLELDFNITATNATFKLNGKLVELNDLDSVSDVVSEINSPPATIGGYGVVASATDVGLLRLTNSDGGDITYTPVTVAGFVTAVTDGDNIATTAATSPNLLRISGNITLTSEDGGVIQLTDGTVANTGLAKLGLEGQSEMESAGTGGVNVSSMSGAVAALDSIDTAIEKLSGFRASFGAVENRIDAK
;
A
#
# COMPACT_ATOMS: atom_id res chain seq x y z
N ASN A 1 -37.23 1.71 13.21
CA ASN A 1 -37.28 2.40 11.90
C ASN A 1 -36.75 3.82 12.11
N GLY A 2 -35.43 3.98 12.19
CA GLY A 2 -34.78 5.29 12.27
C GLY A 2 -34.66 5.86 10.86
N ASN A 3 -35.32 6.98 10.57
CA ASN A 3 -35.01 7.77 9.39
C ASN A 3 -33.66 8.46 9.64
N ALA A 4 -32.62 8.04 8.95
CA ALA A 4 -31.37 8.74 8.99
C ALA A 4 -31.48 10.05 8.20
N LEU A 5 -30.94 11.15 8.75
CA LEU A 5 -30.76 12.39 7.99
C LEU A 5 -29.53 12.22 7.11
N VAL A 6 -29.71 12.29 5.81
CA VAL A 6 -28.62 12.28 4.84
C VAL A 6 -28.39 13.69 4.35
N ILE A 7 -27.16 14.18 4.50
CA ILE A 7 -26.71 15.47 3.96
C ILE A 7 -25.67 15.17 2.89
N SER A 8 -25.91 15.59 1.67
CA SER A 8 -24.99 15.34 0.54
C SER A 8 -24.72 16.62 -0.24
N ASN A 9 -23.54 16.71 -0.80
CA ASN A 9 -23.14 17.77 -1.74
C ASN A 9 -22.62 17.12 -3.02
N THR A 10 -23.39 17.18 -4.08
CA THR A 10 -23.08 16.57 -5.38
C THR A 10 -22.03 17.34 -6.20
N THR A 11 -21.56 18.49 -5.69
CA THR A 11 -20.53 19.29 -6.35
C THR A 11 -19.11 18.91 -5.93
N GLY A 12 -18.95 17.97 -4.99
CA GLY A 12 -17.66 17.57 -4.43
C GLY A 12 -17.04 18.58 -3.45
N ASN A 13 -17.74 19.68 -3.13
CA ASN A 13 -17.26 20.63 -2.13
C ASN A 13 -17.46 20.06 -0.71
N GLN A 14 -16.63 20.53 0.21
CA GLN A 14 -16.72 20.20 1.63
C GLN A 14 -18.13 20.49 2.20
N ILE A 15 -18.57 19.66 3.13
CA ILE A 15 -19.71 19.91 3.99
C ILE A 15 -19.17 20.26 5.37
N ILE A 16 -19.34 21.52 5.79
CA ILE A 16 -18.89 21.99 7.10
C ILE A 16 -20.09 21.98 8.06
N MET A 17 -20.00 21.14 9.08
CA MET A 17 -20.98 21.09 10.17
C MET A 17 -20.40 21.86 11.36
N GLY A 18 -21.09 22.90 11.78
CA GLY A 18 -20.64 23.74 12.89
C GLY A 18 -21.81 24.33 13.68
N GLY A 19 -21.49 25.18 14.67
CA GLY A 19 -22.50 25.79 15.54
C GLY A 19 -23.07 24.80 16.57
N ALA A 20 -24.38 24.79 16.74
CA ALA A 20 -25.09 23.91 17.67
C ALA A 20 -25.49 22.56 17.04
N SER A 21 -24.69 22.02 16.12
CA SER A 21 -24.96 20.75 15.44
C SER A 21 -25.07 19.58 16.43
N ASP A 22 -24.42 19.64 17.57
CA ASP A 22 -24.48 18.68 18.68
C ASP A 22 -25.88 18.54 19.27
N LEU A 23 -26.71 19.58 19.23
CA LEU A 23 -28.13 19.50 19.63
C LEU A 23 -28.94 18.58 18.72
N LEU A 24 -28.47 18.31 17.50
CA LEU A 24 -29.07 17.37 16.57
C LEU A 24 -28.39 16.02 16.62
N GLY A 25 -27.42 15.79 17.53
CA GLY A 25 -26.61 14.59 17.59
C GLY A 25 -25.62 14.47 16.45
N ILE A 26 -25.29 15.58 15.77
CA ILE A 26 -24.34 15.64 14.67
C ILE A 26 -23.05 16.26 15.21
N THR A 27 -21.94 15.53 15.10
CA THR A 27 -20.63 16.05 15.50
C THR A 27 -20.22 17.20 14.57
N ALA A 28 -19.77 18.32 15.15
CA ALA A 28 -19.17 19.41 14.39
C ALA A 28 -17.90 18.91 13.71
N ALA A 29 -17.88 18.87 12.39
CA ALA A 29 -16.75 18.39 11.59
C ALA A 29 -16.81 18.98 10.17
N THR A 30 -15.67 18.90 9.49
CA THR A 30 -15.58 19.12 8.04
C THR A 30 -15.58 17.76 7.38
N TYR A 31 -16.47 17.53 6.44
CA TYR A 31 -16.57 16.33 5.64
C TYR A 31 -16.06 16.67 4.24
N GLU A 32 -14.98 16.03 3.84
CA GLU A 32 -14.37 16.22 2.52
C GLU A 32 -15.19 15.53 1.43
N GLY A 33 -15.06 16.04 0.19
CA GLY A 33 -15.67 15.39 -0.97
C GLY A 33 -14.93 14.11 -1.34
N MET A 34 -15.64 13.15 -1.88
CA MET A 34 -15.10 11.93 -2.49
C MET A 34 -15.15 12.04 -4.01
N TYR A 35 -14.25 11.38 -4.69
CA TYR A 35 -14.27 11.25 -6.14
C TYR A 35 -14.05 9.79 -6.55
N THR A 36 -14.51 9.47 -7.73
CA THR A 36 -14.41 8.15 -8.32
C THR A 36 -13.56 8.20 -9.57
N LEU A 37 -12.64 7.28 -9.71
CA LEU A 37 -11.87 7.05 -10.93
C LEU A 37 -12.41 5.80 -11.62
N GLU A 38 -12.79 5.94 -12.89
CA GLU A 38 -13.32 4.83 -13.67
C GLU A 38 -12.76 4.92 -15.11
N ASN A 39 -12.33 3.80 -15.66
CA ASN A 39 -12.00 3.70 -17.07
C ASN A 39 -13.29 3.54 -17.90
N ILE A 40 -13.35 4.23 -19.03
CA ILE A 40 -14.51 4.22 -19.94
C ILE A 40 -14.82 2.81 -20.46
N ASP A 41 -13.81 1.95 -20.58
CA ASP A 41 -13.93 0.56 -21.04
C ASP A 41 -14.19 -0.45 -19.93
N GLY A 42 -14.30 0.02 -18.67
CA GLY A 42 -14.51 -0.82 -17.50
C GLY A 42 -13.28 -1.63 -17.06
N SER A 43 -12.10 -1.35 -17.64
CA SER A 43 -10.84 -1.96 -17.18
C SER A 43 -10.40 -1.34 -15.85
N ALA A 44 -9.50 -2.03 -15.14
CA ALA A 44 -8.93 -1.52 -13.89
C ALA A 44 -8.16 -0.21 -14.12
N VAL A 45 -8.36 0.76 -13.25
CA VAL A 45 -7.57 2.00 -13.26
C VAL A 45 -6.20 1.71 -12.67
N LYS A 46 -5.13 1.98 -13.43
CA LYS A 46 -3.77 1.89 -12.95
C LYS A 46 -3.38 3.22 -12.30
N ILE A 47 -2.91 3.16 -11.07
CA ILE A 47 -2.42 4.30 -10.28
C ILE A 47 -1.03 3.94 -9.79
N GLU A 48 -0.02 4.74 -10.13
CA GLU A 48 1.36 4.51 -9.72
C GLU A 48 2.06 5.83 -9.40
N LEU A 49 3.11 5.76 -8.59
CA LEU A 49 3.97 6.92 -8.34
C LEU A 49 4.63 7.37 -9.65
N GLY A 50 4.62 8.69 -9.88
CA GLY A 50 5.27 9.27 -11.05
C GLY A 50 6.79 9.16 -10.96
N ASN A 51 7.40 8.66 -12.04
CA ASN A 51 8.84 8.64 -12.25
C ASN A 51 9.17 8.80 -13.74
N LEU A 52 10.43 9.00 -14.09
CA LEU A 52 10.81 9.20 -15.49
C LEU A 52 10.46 8.00 -16.39
N ALA A 53 10.42 6.79 -15.86
CA ALA A 53 10.12 5.59 -16.64
C ALA A 53 8.64 5.50 -17.05
N ASN A 54 7.72 6.08 -16.26
CA ASN A 54 6.29 6.11 -16.57
C ASN A 54 5.81 7.43 -17.20
N GLY A 55 6.76 8.28 -17.59
CA GLY A 55 6.46 9.53 -18.30
C GLY A 55 6.24 10.75 -17.40
N TYR A 56 6.46 10.64 -16.10
CA TYR A 56 6.47 11.79 -15.21
C TYR A 56 7.72 12.64 -15.44
N VAL A 57 7.53 13.92 -15.69
CA VAL A 57 8.58 14.82 -16.22
C VAL A 57 9.17 15.77 -15.17
N GLN A 58 8.96 15.53 -13.90
CA GLN A 58 9.58 16.33 -12.84
C GLN A 58 11.03 15.89 -12.58
N GLU A 59 11.84 16.78 -12.02
CA GLU A 59 13.25 16.51 -11.70
C GLU A 59 13.42 15.44 -10.61
N THR A 60 12.40 15.25 -9.77
CA THR A 60 12.36 14.25 -8.70
C THR A 60 11.16 13.35 -8.85
N ASP A 61 11.31 12.08 -8.52
CA ASP A 61 10.21 11.11 -8.52
C ASP A 61 9.10 11.54 -7.54
N ALA A 62 7.87 11.14 -7.84
CA ALA A 62 6.76 11.32 -6.92
C ALA A 62 6.97 10.49 -5.65
N THR A 63 6.45 10.98 -4.54
CA THR A 63 6.52 10.31 -3.23
C THR A 63 5.14 9.89 -2.76
N ALA A 64 5.09 9.00 -1.76
CA ALA A 64 3.85 8.62 -1.09
C ALA A 64 3.02 9.82 -0.61
N VAL A 65 3.66 10.92 -0.20
CA VAL A 65 2.96 12.14 0.25
C VAL A 65 2.06 12.71 -0.86
N HIS A 66 2.49 12.62 -2.13
CA HIS A 66 1.68 13.10 -3.25
C HIS A 66 0.42 12.24 -3.44
N MET A 67 0.53 10.92 -3.27
CA MET A 67 -0.60 10.00 -3.36
C MET A 67 -1.57 10.17 -2.18
N ASN A 68 -1.04 10.26 -0.96
CA ASN A 68 -1.83 10.47 0.25
C ASN A 68 -2.62 11.79 0.21
N LEU A 69 -2.09 12.82 -0.45
CA LEU A 69 -2.81 14.09 -0.63
C LEU A 69 -4.11 13.90 -1.43
N PHE A 70 -4.15 12.90 -2.30
CA PHE A 70 -5.34 12.53 -3.06
C PHE A 70 -6.14 11.38 -2.41
N GLY A 71 -5.71 10.84 -1.27
CA GLY A 71 -6.34 9.68 -0.64
C GLY A 71 -6.31 8.42 -1.54
N LEU A 72 -5.23 8.23 -2.29
CA LEU A 72 -5.08 7.13 -3.24
C LEU A 72 -4.00 6.15 -2.78
N ASN A 73 -4.23 4.87 -3.05
CA ASN A 73 -3.22 3.83 -3.03
C ASN A 73 -2.59 3.65 -4.42
N GLU A 74 -1.39 3.10 -4.53
CA GLU A 74 -0.93 2.54 -5.79
C GLU A 74 -1.82 1.35 -6.14
N ALA A 75 -2.35 1.31 -7.35
CA ALA A 75 -3.28 0.28 -7.79
C ALA A 75 -2.99 -0.17 -9.22
N SER A 76 -3.18 -1.45 -9.45
CA SER A 76 -3.17 -2.07 -10.78
C SER A 76 -4.20 -3.21 -10.77
N GLU A 77 -4.36 -3.91 -11.88
CA GLU A 77 -5.30 -5.01 -11.99
C GLU A 77 -5.13 -6.03 -10.84
N GLY A 78 -6.15 -6.15 -9.99
CA GLY A 78 -6.17 -7.07 -8.85
C GLY A 78 -5.12 -6.80 -7.76
N ARG A 79 -4.43 -5.66 -7.77
CA ARG A 79 -3.38 -5.33 -6.79
C ARG A 79 -3.55 -3.93 -6.25
N THR A 80 -3.31 -3.80 -4.94
CA THR A 80 -3.25 -2.52 -4.24
C THR A 80 -2.02 -2.51 -3.36
N LYS A 81 -1.13 -1.54 -3.56
CA LYS A 81 0.06 -1.35 -2.74
C LYS A 81 -0.15 -0.16 -1.82
N GLY A 82 0.05 -0.41 -0.52
CA GLY A 82 0.12 0.62 0.50
C GLY A 82 1.51 1.24 0.60
N PHE A 83 1.61 2.28 1.40
CA PHE A 83 2.85 2.95 1.77
C PHE A 83 3.43 2.34 3.06
N ALA A 84 4.48 2.96 3.61
CA ALA A 84 5.11 2.48 4.83
C ALA A 84 4.09 2.33 5.98
N VAL A 85 4.04 1.15 6.58
CA VAL A 85 3.13 0.90 7.69
C VAL A 85 3.52 1.72 8.92
N SER A 86 2.54 2.10 9.74
CA SER A 86 2.81 2.79 10.99
C SER A 86 3.52 1.90 12.01
N THR A 87 4.19 2.52 12.98
CA THR A 87 4.89 1.83 14.07
C THR A 87 3.97 1.36 15.21
N THR A 88 2.64 1.35 14.98
CA THR A 88 1.63 0.89 15.94
C THR A 88 1.05 -0.45 15.51
N THR A 89 0.69 -1.29 16.48
CA THR A 89 0.01 -2.57 16.25
C THR A 89 -1.44 -2.35 15.81
N LEU A 90 -2.02 -3.35 15.14
CA LEU A 90 -3.45 -3.40 14.89
C LEU A 90 -4.17 -3.88 16.16
N ALA A 91 -5.33 -3.28 16.42
CA ALA A 91 -6.28 -3.69 17.44
C ALA A 91 -7.63 -4.04 16.79
N LEU A 92 -8.41 -4.92 17.39
CA LEU A 92 -9.76 -5.22 16.87
C LEU A 92 -10.67 -4.00 16.84
N THR A 93 -10.41 -3.01 17.72
CA THR A 93 -11.16 -1.73 17.75
C THR A 93 -10.84 -0.82 16.57
N ASP A 94 -9.79 -1.10 15.79
CA ASP A 94 -9.51 -0.38 14.55
C ASP A 94 -10.57 -0.70 13.47
N ASP A 95 -11.24 -1.85 13.58
CA ASP A 95 -12.35 -2.33 12.73
C ASP A 95 -12.03 -2.24 11.22
N ILE A 96 -10.79 -2.55 10.86
CA ILE A 96 -10.34 -2.56 9.47
C ILE A 96 -10.98 -3.77 8.78
N LYS A 97 -11.57 -3.57 7.61
CA LYS A 97 -12.14 -4.65 6.81
C LYS A 97 -11.57 -4.69 5.40
N ILE A 98 -11.32 -5.90 4.93
CA ILE A 98 -10.95 -6.20 3.55
C ILE A 98 -12.06 -7.05 2.96
N ASN A 99 -12.68 -6.61 1.88
CA ASN A 99 -13.86 -7.27 1.28
C ASN A 99 -14.95 -7.59 2.32
N GLY A 100 -15.16 -6.68 3.28
CA GLY A 100 -16.17 -6.82 4.34
C GLY A 100 -15.75 -7.68 5.54
N VAL A 101 -14.59 -8.36 5.51
CA VAL A 101 -14.11 -9.21 6.60
C VAL A 101 -13.10 -8.45 7.47
N GLN A 102 -13.29 -8.49 8.79
CA GLN A 102 -12.45 -7.76 9.73
C GLN A 102 -11.04 -8.37 9.85
N VAL A 103 -10.01 -7.52 9.77
CA VAL A 103 -8.61 -7.90 10.02
C VAL A 103 -8.34 -8.08 11.50
N GLY A 104 -7.62 -9.11 11.87
CA GLY A 104 -7.26 -9.43 13.25
C GLY A 104 -6.25 -8.45 13.87
N ALA A 105 -6.14 -8.47 15.21
CA ALA A 105 -5.14 -7.71 15.94
C ALA A 105 -3.73 -8.29 15.72
N THR A 106 -2.70 -7.44 15.85
CA THR A 106 -1.29 -7.86 15.75
C THR A 106 -0.53 -7.63 17.07
N THR A 107 0.46 -8.46 17.34
CA THR A 107 1.36 -8.29 18.48
C THR A 107 2.59 -7.45 18.17
N LEU A 108 2.93 -7.34 16.89
CA LEU A 108 4.03 -6.52 16.38
C LEU A 108 3.52 -5.50 15.38
N ALA A 109 4.24 -4.40 15.24
CA ALA A 109 3.87 -3.29 14.36
C ALA A 109 4.46 -3.39 12.95
N THR A 110 5.27 -4.42 12.66
CA THR A 110 5.94 -4.61 11.37
C THR A 110 4.95 -4.90 10.25
N ALA A 111 5.31 -4.56 9.01
CA ALA A 111 4.51 -4.90 7.83
C ALA A 111 4.27 -6.41 7.72
N GLN A 112 5.29 -7.23 8.06
CA GLN A 112 5.16 -8.69 8.13
C GLN A 112 4.02 -9.15 9.04
N ALA A 113 3.98 -8.64 10.29
CA ALA A 113 2.95 -9.04 11.25
C ALA A 113 1.54 -8.65 10.76
N LYS A 114 1.42 -7.48 10.15
CA LYS A 114 0.17 -6.98 9.58
C LYS A 114 -0.26 -7.77 8.35
N ALA A 115 0.67 -8.08 7.43
CA ALA A 115 0.40 -8.96 6.30
C ALA A 115 -0.03 -10.36 6.75
N ASN A 116 0.58 -10.92 7.78
CA ASN A 116 0.16 -12.20 8.36
C ASN A 116 -1.27 -12.15 8.92
N ALA A 117 -1.67 -11.04 9.56
CA ALA A 117 -3.05 -10.87 10.04
C ALA A 117 -4.06 -10.79 8.88
N ILE A 118 -3.69 -10.18 7.75
CA ILE A 118 -4.51 -10.16 6.53
C ILE A 118 -4.59 -11.56 5.91
N ASN A 119 -3.46 -12.26 5.79
CA ASN A 119 -3.41 -13.62 5.24
C ASN A 119 -4.18 -14.64 6.07
N ALA A 120 -4.36 -14.39 7.38
CA ALA A 120 -5.19 -15.24 8.23
C ALA A 120 -6.68 -15.25 7.84
N ILE A 121 -7.12 -14.29 7.04
CA ILE A 121 -8.50 -14.20 6.53
C ILE A 121 -8.58 -14.31 5.00
N SER A 122 -7.49 -14.71 4.32
CA SER A 122 -7.43 -14.79 2.85
C SER A 122 -8.51 -15.70 2.25
N ASP A 123 -8.77 -16.85 2.86
CA ASP A 123 -9.83 -17.79 2.42
C ASP A 123 -11.24 -17.16 2.42
N GLN A 124 -11.46 -16.12 3.23
CA GLN A 124 -12.74 -15.43 3.35
C GLN A 124 -12.82 -14.20 2.47
N THR A 125 -11.68 -13.56 2.20
CA THR A 125 -11.59 -12.30 1.47
C THR A 125 -11.22 -12.48 0.00
N GLY A 126 -10.60 -13.60 -0.37
CA GLY A 126 -9.96 -13.79 -1.67
C GLY A 126 -8.75 -12.87 -1.88
N VAL A 127 -8.19 -12.31 -0.79
CA VAL A 127 -7.08 -11.36 -0.85
C VAL A 127 -5.90 -11.89 -0.07
N THR A 128 -4.72 -11.88 -0.70
CA THR A 128 -3.44 -12.18 -0.05
C THR A 128 -2.62 -10.91 0.14
N ALA A 129 -1.77 -10.88 1.16
CA ALA A 129 -0.90 -9.77 1.49
C ALA A 129 0.57 -10.19 1.46
N GLN A 130 1.41 -9.40 0.80
CA GLN A 130 2.85 -9.52 0.84
C GLN A 130 3.46 -8.26 1.44
N ALA A 131 4.35 -8.43 2.40
CA ALA A 131 5.09 -7.33 3.00
C ALA A 131 6.51 -7.27 2.41
N THR A 132 7.03 -6.06 2.21
CA THR A 132 8.40 -5.84 1.75
C THR A 132 8.92 -4.54 2.37
N THR A 133 10.17 -4.54 2.83
CA THR A 133 10.83 -3.31 3.30
C THR A 133 12.03 -3.01 2.42
N ILE A 134 12.13 -1.77 1.96
CA ILE A 134 13.24 -1.28 1.15
C ILE A 134 13.85 -0.07 1.84
N MET A 135 15.18 -0.04 1.89
CA MET A 135 15.98 1.10 2.36
C MET A 135 17.09 1.32 1.35
N ASP A 136 17.12 2.51 0.74
CA ASP A 136 18.18 2.93 -0.17
C ASP A 136 19.11 3.90 0.56
N LEU A 137 20.40 3.64 0.50
CA LEU A 137 21.44 4.42 1.17
C LEU A 137 22.36 5.04 0.13
N GLU A 138 22.57 6.35 0.22
CA GLU A 138 23.64 7.03 -0.50
C GLU A 138 24.91 6.98 0.34
N LEU A 139 26.00 6.46 -0.23
CA LEU A 139 27.26 6.26 0.46
C LEU A 139 28.33 7.21 -0.06
N ASP A 140 29.09 7.84 0.86
CA ASP A 140 30.24 8.68 0.52
C ASP A 140 31.55 7.92 0.78
N PHE A 141 32.20 7.49 -0.28
CA PHE A 141 33.50 6.81 -0.24
C PHE A 141 34.71 7.77 -0.16
N ASN A 142 34.47 9.09 -0.19
CA ASN A 142 35.58 10.08 -0.04
C ASN A 142 35.98 10.29 1.42
N ILE A 143 35.25 9.69 2.35
CA ILE A 143 35.60 9.79 3.76
C ILE A 143 36.82 8.92 4.04
N THR A 144 37.92 9.55 4.45
CA THR A 144 39.24 8.93 4.76
C THR A 144 39.20 8.05 6.02
N ALA A 145 38.12 7.41 6.34
CA ALA A 145 38.07 6.49 7.46
C ALA A 145 38.30 5.07 6.94
N THR A 146 39.44 4.51 7.29
CA THR A 146 39.87 3.17 6.90
C THR A 146 38.92 2.04 7.38
N ASN A 147 38.00 2.32 8.30
CA ASN A 147 37.05 1.33 8.83
C ASN A 147 35.72 1.99 9.19
N ALA A 148 34.79 2.06 8.25
CA ALA A 148 33.41 2.45 8.57
C ALA A 148 32.70 1.28 9.23
N THR A 149 32.06 1.52 10.37
CA THR A 149 31.23 0.52 11.02
C THR A 149 29.85 1.08 11.32
N PHE A 150 28.85 0.27 11.07
CA PHE A 150 27.46 0.56 11.43
C PHE A 150 26.74 -0.71 11.89
N LYS A 151 25.61 -0.56 12.51
CA LYS A 151 24.73 -1.72 12.80
C LYS A 151 23.58 -1.75 11.82
N LEU A 152 23.34 -2.94 11.25
CA LEU A 152 22.20 -3.26 10.41
C LEU A 152 21.37 -4.32 11.15
N ASN A 153 20.12 -3.98 11.47
CA ASN A 153 19.24 -4.81 12.29
C ASN A 153 19.90 -5.26 13.62
N GLY A 154 20.64 -4.32 14.26
CA GLY A 154 21.34 -4.52 15.51
C GLY A 154 22.66 -5.28 15.41
N LYS A 155 23.01 -5.84 14.24
CA LYS A 155 24.25 -6.58 13.99
C LYS A 155 25.30 -5.67 13.38
N LEU A 156 26.56 -5.81 13.83
CA LEU A 156 27.66 -4.98 13.37
C LEU A 156 28.07 -5.36 11.94
N VAL A 157 28.17 -4.37 11.08
CA VAL A 157 28.77 -4.44 9.75
C VAL A 157 30.10 -3.70 9.83
N GLU A 158 31.19 -4.37 9.47
CA GLU A 158 32.55 -3.81 9.45
C GLU A 158 32.98 -3.68 7.99
N LEU A 159 33.15 -2.45 7.53
CA LEU A 159 33.56 -2.16 6.17
C LEU A 159 35.07 -1.84 6.18
N ASN A 160 35.87 -2.79 5.74
CA ASN A 160 37.33 -2.63 5.66
C ASN A 160 37.71 -2.43 4.21
N ASP A 161 38.43 -1.31 3.91
CA ASP A 161 39.01 -1.01 2.60
C ASP A 161 38.00 -1.15 1.42
N LEU A 162 36.76 -0.68 1.60
CA LEU A 162 35.74 -0.73 0.58
C LEU A 162 35.69 0.59 -0.20
N ASP A 163 35.78 0.49 -1.51
CA ASP A 163 35.87 1.64 -2.41
C ASP A 163 34.61 1.85 -3.27
N SER A 164 33.64 0.93 -3.17
CA SER A 164 32.44 0.97 -4.01
C SER A 164 31.19 0.39 -3.33
N VAL A 165 30.01 0.76 -3.83
CA VAL A 165 28.73 0.16 -3.41
C VAL A 165 28.74 -1.36 -3.64
N SER A 166 29.41 -1.84 -4.70
CA SER A 166 29.48 -3.28 -5.01
C SER A 166 30.23 -4.08 -3.94
N ASP A 167 31.25 -3.48 -3.34
CA ASP A 167 32.01 -4.12 -2.25
C ASP A 167 31.14 -4.21 -1.00
N VAL A 168 30.40 -3.13 -0.67
CA VAL A 168 29.44 -3.13 0.46
C VAL A 168 28.34 -4.15 0.26
N VAL A 169 27.82 -4.28 -0.97
CA VAL A 169 26.83 -5.31 -1.35
C VAL A 169 27.38 -6.71 -1.09
N SER A 170 28.63 -6.96 -1.48
CA SER A 170 29.29 -8.25 -1.30
C SER A 170 29.46 -8.60 0.18
N GLU A 171 29.89 -7.62 1.00
CA GLU A 171 30.07 -7.78 2.44
C GLU A 171 28.74 -8.08 3.16
N ILE A 172 27.67 -7.35 2.83
CA ILE A 172 26.35 -7.55 3.46
C ILE A 172 25.75 -8.90 3.06
N ASN A 173 25.90 -9.32 1.80
CA ASN A 173 25.33 -10.59 1.31
C ASN A 173 26.16 -11.82 1.69
N SER A 174 27.41 -11.64 2.11
CA SER A 174 28.33 -12.71 2.53
C SER A 174 28.84 -12.49 3.96
N PRO A 175 27.96 -12.33 4.96
CA PRO A 175 28.36 -11.99 6.32
C PRO A 175 29.16 -13.13 6.95
N PRO A 176 30.07 -12.83 7.90
CA PRO A 176 30.75 -13.85 8.68
C PRO A 176 29.77 -14.84 9.31
N ALA A 177 30.10 -16.12 9.33
CA ALA A 177 29.23 -17.19 9.86
C ALA A 177 28.75 -16.94 11.31
N THR A 178 29.53 -16.19 12.09
CA THR A 178 29.21 -15.81 13.46
C THR A 178 28.04 -14.83 13.58
N ILE A 179 27.74 -14.08 12.50
CA ILE A 179 26.67 -13.07 12.46
C ILE A 179 25.34 -13.68 12.04
N GLY A 180 25.34 -14.73 11.22
CA GLY A 180 24.12 -15.44 10.78
C GLY A 180 23.22 -14.59 9.90
N GLY A 181 23.79 -13.67 9.11
CA GLY A 181 23.07 -12.78 8.20
C GLY A 181 22.43 -11.55 8.86
N TYR A 182 22.18 -10.52 8.07
CA TYR A 182 21.62 -9.23 8.53
C TYR A 182 20.09 -9.15 8.40
N GLY A 183 19.45 -10.18 7.83
CA GLY A 183 18.01 -10.20 7.59
C GLY A 183 17.58 -9.29 6.42
N VAL A 184 18.51 -8.95 5.56
CA VAL A 184 18.29 -8.19 4.31
C VAL A 184 19.13 -8.78 3.19
N VAL A 185 18.73 -8.49 1.95
CA VAL A 185 19.51 -8.69 0.73
C VAL A 185 19.95 -7.32 0.24
N ALA A 186 21.25 -7.17 -0.02
CA ALA A 186 21.82 -5.94 -0.56
C ALA A 186 21.94 -6.01 -2.09
N SER A 187 21.73 -4.90 -2.77
CA SER A 187 21.97 -4.72 -4.21
C SER A 187 22.39 -3.28 -4.50
N ALA A 188 23.04 -3.06 -5.64
CA ALA A 188 23.28 -1.72 -6.14
C ALA A 188 22.11 -1.30 -7.04
N THR A 189 21.66 -0.05 -6.94
CA THR A 189 20.69 0.53 -7.86
C THR A 189 21.37 1.09 -9.10
N ASP A 190 20.62 1.34 -10.18
CA ASP A 190 21.15 1.92 -11.42
C ASP A 190 21.75 3.32 -11.23
N VAL A 191 21.34 4.03 -10.18
CA VAL A 191 21.86 5.36 -9.81
C VAL A 191 23.00 5.29 -8.78
N GLY A 192 23.46 4.08 -8.42
CA GLY A 192 24.61 3.89 -7.54
C GLY A 192 24.30 3.93 -6.05
N LEU A 193 23.05 3.81 -5.64
CA LEU A 193 22.67 3.67 -4.22
C LEU A 193 22.82 2.22 -3.76
N LEU A 194 23.10 2.03 -2.48
CA LEU A 194 22.99 0.72 -1.82
C LEU A 194 21.53 0.46 -1.45
N ARG A 195 20.88 -0.50 -2.10
CA ARG A 195 19.54 -0.96 -1.76
C ARG A 195 19.60 -2.15 -0.81
N LEU A 196 18.91 -2.03 0.30
CA LEU A 196 18.67 -3.09 1.27
C LEU A 196 17.20 -3.51 1.20
N THR A 197 16.95 -4.79 0.98
CA THR A 197 15.59 -5.35 0.86
C THR A 197 15.37 -6.42 1.91
N ASN A 198 14.30 -6.29 2.69
CA ASN A 198 13.75 -7.36 3.53
C ASN A 198 12.43 -7.82 2.89
N SER A 199 12.46 -8.98 2.24
CA SER A 199 11.31 -9.57 1.54
C SER A 199 10.21 -10.07 2.46
N ASP A 200 10.50 -10.23 3.76
CA ASP A 200 9.52 -10.65 4.75
C ASP A 200 8.75 -9.46 5.35
N GLY A 201 9.17 -8.21 5.03
CA GLY A 201 8.54 -7.00 5.55
C GLY A 201 8.82 -6.70 7.02
N GLY A 202 9.87 -7.30 7.59
CA GLY A 202 10.43 -6.85 8.86
C GLY A 202 11.10 -5.49 8.69
N ASP A 203 11.10 -4.67 9.74
CA ASP A 203 11.75 -3.35 9.66
C ASP A 203 13.24 -3.49 9.37
N ILE A 204 13.79 -2.50 8.67
CA ILE A 204 15.23 -2.35 8.51
C ILE A 204 15.69 -1.23 9.41
N THR A 205 16.68 -1.53 10.26
CA THR A 205 17.26 -0.55 11.18
C THR A 205 18.73 -0.32 10.86
N TYR A 206 19.11 0.94 10.77
CA TYR A 206 20.48 1.40 10.58
C TYR A 206 20.93 2.24 11.77
N THR A 207 22.13 1.98 12.29
CA THR A 207 22.72 2.77 13.38
C THR A 207 24.20 3.01 13.06
N PRO A 208 24.64 4.25 12.81
CA PRO A 208 26.06 4.56 12.61
C PRO A 208 26.84 4.30 13.90
N VAL A 209 28.07 3.76 13.79
CA VAL A 209 28.95 3.46 14.94
C VAL A 209 30.22 4.32 14.91
N THR A 210 31.01 4.27 13.84
CA THR A 210 32.35 4.91 13.86
C THR A 210 32.50 6.10 12.93
N VAL A 211 31.80 6.18 11.82
CA VAL A 211 31.99 7.26 10.83
C VAL A 211 30.68 7.97 10.60
N ALA A 212 30.57 9.17 11.16
CA ALA A 212 29.50 10.10 10.80
C ALA A 212 29.70 10.57 9.35
N GLY A 213 28.65 10.48 8.54
CA GLY A 213 28.65 10.97 7.16
C GLY A 213 28.98 9.93 6.09
N PHE A 214 29.27 8.68 6.44
CA PHE A 214 29.41 7.60 5.44
C PHE A 214 28.08 7.35 4.68
N VAL A 215 26.95 7.46 5.36
CA VAL A 215 25.62 7.49 4.74
C VAL A 215 25.18 8.94 4.67
N THR A 216 25.03 9.49 3.48
CA THR A 216 24.68 10.90 3.23
C THR A 216 23.19 11.12 3.08
N ALA A 217 22.48 10.15 2.50
CA ALA A 217 21.04 10.17 2.38
C ALA A 217 20.44 8.77 2.56
N VAL A 218 19.20 8.73 3.01
CA VAL A 218 18.42 7.51 3.14
C VAL A 218 17.05 7.75 2.54
N THR A 219 16.59 6.83 1.71
CA THR A 219 15.27 6.86 1.09
C THR A 219 14.58 5.52 1.36
N ASP A 220 13.31 5.54 1.66
CA ASP A 220 12.50 4.33 1.81
C ASP A 220 11.93 3.86 0.46
N GLY A 221 11.17 2.76 0.49
CA GLY A 221 10.52 2.20 -0.70
C GLY A 221 9.43 3.06 -1.31
N ASP A 222 9.06 4.18 -0.67
CA ASP A 222 8.05 5.14 -1.10
C ASP A 222 8.67 6.44 -1.62
N ASN A 223 9.98 6.44 -1.89
CA ASN A 223 10.78 7.59 -2.31
C ASN A 223 10.77 8.74 -1.28
N ILE A 224 10.49 8.45 -0.01
CA ILE A 224 10.55 9.46 1.04
C ILE A 224 11.97 9.54 1.56
N ALA A 225 12.64 10.65 1.28
CA ALA A 225 13.95 10.94 1.84
C ALA A 225 13.84 11.16 3.35
N THR A 226 14.59 10.40 4.12
CA THR A 226 14.75 10.61 5.54
C THR A 226 16.10 11.26 5.81
N THR A 227 16.18 12.08 6.85
CA THR A 227 17.45 12.72 7.20
C THR A 227 18.47 11.63 7.53
N ALA A 228 19.63 11.68 6.84
CA ALA A 228 20.73 10.78 7.15
C ALA A 228 21.02 10.80 8.65
N ALA A 229 21.13 9.62 9.24
CA ALA A 229 21.40 9.51 10.67
C ALA A 229 22.79 10.09 11.00
N THR A 230 22.83 11.34 11.45
CA THR A 230 24.03 11.90 12.04
C THR A 230 24.11 11.41 13.48
N SER A 231 24.81 10.31 13.67
CA SER A 231 25.21 9.66 14.93
C SER A 231 24.64 10.26 16.26
N PRO A 232 24.20 9.46 17.22
CA PRO A 232 24.08 7.99 17.29
C PRO A 232 22.62 7.50 17.12
N ASN A 233 21.83 8.19 16.32
CA ASN A 233 20.40 7.93 16.23
C ASN A 233 20.10 6.70 15.38
N LEU A 234 19.28 5.81 15.95
CA LEU A 234 18.69 4.69 15.23
C LEU A 234 17.77 5.23 14.13
N LEU A 235 18.05 4.88 12.89
CA LEU A 235 17.11 5.05 11.79
C LEU A 235 16.35 3.74 11.59
N ARG A 236 15.05 3.82 11.45
CA ARG A 236 14.16 2.69 11.21
C ARG A 236 13.29 2.97 9.99
N ILE A 237 13.29 2.06 9.05
CA ILE A 237 12.38 2.05 7.91
C ILE A 237 11.40 0.89 8.10
N SER A 238 10.12 1.21 8.04
CA SER A 238 9.03 0.23 8.05
C SER A 238 8.71 -0.22 6.63
N GLY A 239 8.18 -1.43 6.51
CA GLY A 239 7.83 -1.98 5.21
C GLY A 239 6.46 -1.53 4.71
N ASN A 240 6.20 -1.86 3.44
CA ASN A 240 4.94 -1.67 2.74
C ASN A 240 4.20 -3.00 2.64
N ILE A 241 2.88 -2.92 2.46
CA ILE A 241 2.03 -4.08 2.21
C ILE A 241 1.44 -3.97 0.79
N THR A 242 1.60 -5.02 0.02
CA THR A 242 0.91 -5.18 -1.26
C THR A 242 -0.18 -6.22 -1.10
N LEU A 243 -1.41 -5.85 -1.40
CA LEU A 243 -2.58 -6.72 -1.44
C LEU A 243 -2.75 -7.23 -2.87
N THR A 244 -3.12 -8.50 -3.01
CA THR A 244 -3.40 -9.12 -4.32
C THR A 244 -4.72 -9.87 -4.21
N SER A 245 -5.64 -9.58 -5.11
CA SER A 245 -6.89 -10.31 -5.28
C SER A 245 -6.64 -11.57 -6.09
N GLU A 246 -7.13 -12.72 -5.63
CA GLU A 246 -6.95 -14.01 -6.30
C GLU A 246 -7.70 -14.10 -7.64
N ASP A 247 -8.81 -13.38 -7.75
CA ASP A 247 -9.64 -13.34 -8.97
C ASP A 247 -9.36 -12.11 -9.86
N GLY A 248 -8.38 -11.27 -9.47
CA GLY A 248 -8.07 -10.03 -10.17
C GLY A 248 -9.10 -8.91 -9.95
N GLY A 249 -10.09 -9.13 -9.08
CA GLY A 249 -11.14 -8.17 -8.77
C GLY A 249 -10.66 -7.01 -7.91
N VAL A 250 -11.55 -6.04 -7.73
CA VAL A 250 -11.31 -4.87 -6.86
C VAL A 250 -11.22 -5.30 -5.40
N ILE A 251 -10.23 -4.78 -4.68
CA ILE A 251 -10.08 -4.98 -3.25
C ILE A 251 -10.77 -3.83 -2.52
N GLN A 252 -11.80 -4.14 -1.75
CA GLN A 252 -12.48 -3.17 -0.90
C GLN A 252 -11.72 -3.00 0.42
N LEU A 253 -11.40 -1.76 0.77
CA LEU A 253 -10.72 -1.39 2.01
C LEU A 253 -11.60 -0.41 2.78
N THR A 254 -12.14 -0.84 3.91
CA THR A 254 -12.96 0.01 4.77
C THR A 254 -12.35 0.11 6.16
N ASP A 255 -12.45 1.29 6.73
CA ASP A 255 -12.03 1.58 8.09
C ASP A 255 -13.22 1.51 9.06
N GLY A 256 -12.91 1.54 10.35
CA GLY A 256 -13.90 1.57 11.40
C GLY A 256 -14.64 2.91 11.51
N THR A 257 -15.18 3.19 12.69
CA THR A 257 -15.99 4.39 12.95
C THR A 257 -15.25 5.72 12.84
N VAL A 258 -13.92 5.70 12.91
CA VAL A 258 -13.05 6.88 12.71
C VAL A 258 -12.30 6.69 11.39
N ALA A 259 -12.73 7.42 10.37
CA ALA A 259 -12.19 7.30 9.02
C ALA A 259 -10.66 7.40 8.98
N ASN A 260 -10.03 6.49 8.22
CA ASN A 260 -8.61 6.42 7.90
C ASN A 260 -7.63 6.25 9.09
N THR A 261 -8.10 5.91 10.29
CA THR A 261 -7.19 5.71 11.42
C THR A 261 -6.63 4.29 11.49
N GLY A 262 -7.41 3.29 11.15
CA GLY A 262 -7.02 1.90 11.13
C GLY A 262 -6.23 1.56 9.86
N LEU A 263 -6.76 1.93 8.68
CA LEU A 263 -6.10 1.71 7.39
C LEU A 263 -4.75 2.42 7.31
N ALA A 264 -4.62 3.62 7.85
CA ALA A 264 -3.34 4.33 7.96
C ALA A 264 -2.27 3.52 8.73
N LYS A 265 -2.67 2.64 9.67
CA LYS A 265 -1.73 1.73 10.33
C LYS A 265 -1.17 0.67 9.37
N LEU A 266 -1.91 0.33 8.32
CA LEU A 266 -1.48 -0.55 7.24
C LEU A 266 -0.73 0.21 6.12
N GLY A 267 -0.65 1.54 6.19
CA GLY A 267 -0.15 2.38 5.11
C GLY A 267 -1.10 2.42 3.92
N LEU A 268 -2.39 2.16 4.13
CA LEU A 268 -3.42 2.10 3.10
C LEU A 268 -4.43 3.22 3.31
N GLU A 269 -4.96 3.72 2.21
CA GLU A 269 -6.10 4.61 2.18
C GLU A 269 -7.39 3.82 1.92
N GLY A 270 -8.51 4.32 2.44
CA GLY A 270 -9.81 3.73 2.19
C GLY A 270 -10.11 3.74 0.69
N GLN A 271 -10.39 2.58 0.16
CA GLN A 271 -10.91 2.44 -1.19
C GLN A 271 -12.06 1.48 -1.12
N SER A 272 -13.20 1.97 -1.33
CA SER A 272 -14.40 1.24 -1.52
C SER A 272 -15.56 2.10 -1.47
N GLU A 273 -16.64 1.56 -1.40
CA GLU A 273 -17.97 2.04 -1.56
C GLU A 273 -18.26 2.38 -3.00
N MET A 274 -17.33 2.07 -3.91
CA MET A 274 -17.78 1.84 -5.25
C MET A 274 -18.54 0.54 -5.24
N GLU A 275 -19.83 0.68 -5.34
CA GLU A 275 -20.66 -0.30 -5.99
C GLU A 275 -19.99 -0.59 -7.33
N SER A 276 -19.09 -1.58 -7.32
CA SER A 276 -18.34 -1.96 -8.50
C SER A 276 -19.33 -2.46 -9.54
N ALA A 277 -19.58 -1.66 -10.53
CA ALA A 277 -20.15 -2.14 -11.76
C ALA A 277 -19.15 -3.11 -12.40
N GLY A 278 -19.19 -4.37 -11.97
CA GLY A 278 -18.64 -5.50 -12.70
C GLY A 278 -17.30 -6.04 -12.23
N THR A 279 -17.31 -6.96 -11.35
CA THR A 279 -16.56 -8.19 -11.02
C THR A 279 -16.40 -8.44 -9.52
N GLY A 280 -16.70 -7.48 -8.67
CA GLY A 280 -16.81 -7.69 -7.22
C GLY A 280 -18.14 -8.37 -6.87
N GLY A 281 -18.13 -9.28 -5.91
CA GLY A 281 -19.33 -10.01 -5.49
C GLY A 281 -20.48 -9.07 -5.10
N VAL A 282 -21.69 -9.55 -5.32
CA VAL A 282 -22.94 -8.83 -5.06
C VAL A 282 -23.04 -8.51 -3.56
N ASN A 283 -22.99 -7.23 -3.21
CA ASN A 283 -23.21 -6.81 -1.83
C ASN A 283 -24.69 -6.64 -1.53
N VAL A 284 -25.23 -7.49 -0.66
CA VAL A 284 -26.64 -7.43 -0.21
C VAL A 284 -26.81 -7.03 1.26
N SER A 285 -25.73 -6.55 1.90
CA SER A 285 -25.76 -6.20 3.31
C SER A 285 -26.44 -4.86 3.61
N SER A 286 -26.66 -4.03 2.58
CA SER A 286 -27.40 -2.76 2.67
C SER A 286 -28.52 -2.71 1.63
N MET A 287 -29.51 -1.84 1.85
CA MET A 287 -30.61 -1.65 0.89
C MET A 287 -30.11 -1.11 -0.45
N SER A 288 -29.15 -0.17 -0.44
CA SER A 288 -28.51 0.36 -1.64
C SER A 288 -27.68 -0.72 -2.35
N GLY A 289 -26.91 -1.53 -1.61
CA GLY A 289 -26.17 -2.65 -2.16
C GLY A 289 -27.07 -3.72 -2.78
N ALA A 290 -28.21 -4.01 -2.16
CA ALA A 290 -29.18 -4.94 -2.72
C ALA A 290 -29.84 -4.43 -4.02
N VAL A 291 -30.09 -3.13 -4.14
CA VAL A 291 -30.61 -2.51 -5.38
C VAL A 291 -29.54 -2.56 -6.48
N ALA A 292 -28.30 -2.18 -6.19
CA ALA A 292 -27.19 -2.26 -7.15
C ALA A 292 -26.90 -3.70 -7.58
N ALA A 293 -27.08 -4.65 -6.67
CA ALA A 293 -27.00 -6.07 -6.96
C ALA A 293 -28.01 -6.52 -8.01
N LEU A 294 -29.25 -6.05 -7.93
CA LEU A 294 -30.28 -6.34 -8.93
C LEU A 294 -29.91 -5.76 -10.28
N ASP A 295 -29.45 -4.50 -10.33
CA ASP A 295 -29.00 -3.84 -11.57
C ASP A 295 -27.80 -4.59 -12.21
N SER A 296 -26.87 -5.08 -11.38
CA SER A 296 -25.71 -5.88 -11.85
C SER A 296 -26.17 -7.23 -12.42
N ILE A 297 -27.12 -7.90 -11.78
CA ILE A 297 -27.70 -9.17 -12.25
C ILE A 297 -28.44 -8.95 -13.56
N ASP A 298 -29.24 -7.91 -13.68
CA ASP A 298 -29.98 -7.58 -14.90
C ASP A 298 -29.01 -7.29 -16.05
N THR A 299 -27.94 -6.51 -15.81
CA THR A 299 -26.89 -6.26 -16.79
C THR A 299 -26.18 -7.55 -17.22
N ALA A 300 -25.89 -8.45 -16.29
CA ALA A 300 -25.28 -9.75 -16.59
C ALA A 300 -26.21 -10.64 -17.46
N ILE A 301 -27.51 -10.64 -17.17
CA ILE A 301 -28.52 -11.36 -17.96
C ILE A 301 -28.63 -10.80 -19.37
N GLU A 302 -28.60 -9.47 -19.52
CA GLU A 302 -28.60 -8.83 -20.85
C GLU A 302 -27.36 -9.18 -21.66
N LYS A 303 -26.16 -9.13 -21.07
CA LYS A 303 -24.90 -9.54 -21.71
C LYS A 303 -24.95 -11.02 -22.10
N LEU A 304 -25.39 -11.91 -21.20
CA LEU A 304 -25.52 -13.35 -21.50
C LEU A 304 -26.50 -13.61 -22.63
N SER A 305 -27.62 -12.88 -22.66
CA SER A 305 -28.62 -12.98 -23.71
C SER A 305 -28.07 -12.49 -25.06
N GLY A 306 -27.26 -11.42 -25.06
CA GLY A 306 -26.53 -10.92 -26.22
C GLY A 306 -25.52 -11.96 -26.75
N PHE A 307 -24.75 -12.58 -25.87
CA PHE A 307 -23.82 -13.66 -26.26
C PHE A 307 -24.57 -14.85 -26.86
N ARG A 308 -25.67 -15.31 -26.24
CA ARG A 308 -26.49 -16.41 -26.77
C ARG A 308 -27.04 -16.08 -28.16
N ALA A 309 -27.54 -14.87 -28.37
CA ALA A 309 -28.01 -14.42 -29.69
C ALA A 309 -26.88 -14.41 -30.73
N SER A 310 -25.70 -13.94 -30.33
CA SER A 310 -24.51 -13.93 -31.17
C SER A 310 -24.05 -15.36 -31.53
N PHE A 311 -24.00 -16.28 -30.57
CA PHE A 311 -23.69 -17.68 -30.83
C PHE A 311 -24.73 -18.35 -31.72
N GLY A 312 -26.04 -18.14 -31.51
CA GLY A 312 -27.09 -18.64 -32.36
C GLY A 312 -27.00 -18.11 -33.80
N ALA A 313 -26.60 -16.85 -33.98
CA ALA A 313 -26.37 -16.32 -35.32
C ALA A 313 -25.16 -16.97 -36.03
N VAL A 314 -24.07 -17.28 -35.26
CA VAL A 314 -22.90 -17.99 -35.80
C VAL A 314 -23.27 -19.42 -36.15
N GLU A 315 -24.00 -20.14 -35.29
CA GLU A 315 -24.48 -21.52 -35.53
C GLU A 315 -25.32 -21.60 -36.80
N ASN A 316 -26.33 -20.72 -36.95
CA ASN A 316 -27.14 -20.62 -38.15
C ASN A 316 -26.33 -20.37 -39.43
N ARG A 317 -25.23 -19.59 -39.33
CA ARG A 317 -24.31 -19.35 -40.47
C ARG A 317 -23.48 -20.57 -40.82
N ILE A 318 -23.16 -21.41 -39.84
CA ILE A 318 -22.38 -22.66 -40.06
C ILE A 318 -23.29 -23.70 -40.68
N ASP A 319 -24.52 -23.83 -40.19
CA ASP A 319 -25.51 -24.81 -40.72
C ASP A 319 -26.00 -24.46 -42.15
N ALA A 320 -25.93 -23.19 -42.55
CA ALA A 320 -26.34 -22.72 -43.87
C ALA A 320 -25.25 -22.85 -44.95
N LYS A 321 -24.07 -23.42 -44.65
CA LYS A 321 -23.00 -23.74 -45.59
C LYS A 321 -22.91 -25.23 -45.86
#